data_7250493ae3904c818512cec023b87d23
#
_entry.id   7250493ae3904c818512cec023b87d23
#
_cell.length_a   1.000
_cell.length_b   1.000
_cell.length_c   1.000
_cell.angle_alpha   90.00
_cell.angle_beta   90.00
_cell.angle_gamma   90.00
#
_symmetry.space_group_name_H-M   'P 1'
#
loop_
_entity.id
_entity.type
_entity.pdbx_description
1 polymer ?
#
loop_
_entity_poly.entity_id
_entity_poly.type
_entity_poly.pdbx_seq_one_letter_code
_entity_poly.pdbx_strand_id
1 'polypeptide(L)'
;MSKTKATESASVAPAPKLKLGLPKGSLQEATLEKFAKAGWNITVSSRSYEPYVDDPELQIRLIRAQEIGRYVALGYLDAGLTGVDWIHENGVAGDVHEVGEFVFSKATRQPTRWVLAVPEESEIRTVKDLEGKRIATEVVGMTRRWLRKHGVKAEVEFSWGATEVKARELVDAIVDVTETGSSLRANKLRIVDTLMVSTPRLVANKAAWKNPWIRSKIETIALLLKGAIEAEIKVGLKMNIREKDLPNLLQSLPSLRNPTVSGLSQSGWVAVETIIDEPVVRERIFDDAFGAEGIIEYPLNKVVY
;
A
#
# COMPACT_ATOMS: atom_id res chain seq x y z
N MET A 1 -16.35 35.56 -58.32
CA MET A 1 -16.80 35.40 -56.92
C MET A 1 -16.61 33.95 -56.51
N SER A 2 -15.46 33.67 -55.90
CA SER A 2 -15.10 32.31 -55.42
C SER A 2 -15.48 32.19 -53.95
N LYS A 3 -16.37 31.26 -53.62
CA LYS A 3 -16.76 30.98 -52.22
C LYS A 3 -15.77 30.01 -51.64
N THR A 4 -14.89 30.49 -50.77
CA THR A 4 -14.02 29.68 -49.95
C THR A 4 -14.89 28.92 -48.92
N LYS A 5 -14.97 27.61 -49.03
CA LYS A 5 -15.56 26.76 -48.00
C LYS A 5 -14.61 26.73 -46.80
N ALA A 6 -15.04 27.25 -45.65
CA ALA A 6 -14.41 27.06 -44.38
C ALA A 6 -14.56 25.58 -43.99
N THR A 7 -13.44 24.92 -43.83
CA THR A 7 -13.36 23.55 -43.27
C THR A 7 -13.61 23.65 -41.76
N GLU A 8 -14.79 23.25 -41.30
CA GLU A 8 -15.04 23.01 -39.86
C GLU A 8 -14.04 21.98 -39.33
N SER A 9 -13.18 22.43 -38.45
CA SER A 9 -12.33 21.51 -37.70
C SER A 9 -13.23 20.71 -36.76
N ALA A 10 -13.37 19.43 -37.02
CA ALA A 10 -14.03 18.48 -36.13
C ALA A 10 -13.32 18.58 -34.75
N SER A 11 -14.02 19.05 -33.72
CA SER A 11 -13.54 19.03 -32.34
C SER A 11 -13.36 17.56 -31.93
N VAL A 12 -12.11 17.10 -31.84
CA VAL A 12 -11.80 15.79 -31.31
C VAL A 12 -12.26 15.77 -29.85
N ALA A 13 -13.21 14.90 -29.52
CA ALA A 13 -13.65 14.73 -28.15
C ALA A 13 -12.43 14.46 -27.25
N PRO A 14 -12.33 15.08 -26.08
CA PRO A 14 -11.20 14.86 -25.19
C PRO A 14 -11.08 13.36 -24.86
N ALA A 15 -9.85 12.83 -24.91
CA ALA A 15 -9.58 11.43 -24.58
C ALA A 15 -10.14 11.10 -23.18
N PRO A 16 -10.70 9.91 -22.97
CA PRO A 16 -11.24 9.51 -21.68
C PRO A 16 -10.14 9.54 -20.62
N LYS A 17 -10.47 9.99 -19.42
CA LYS A 17 -9.54 10.02 -18.29
C LYS A 17 -10.07 9.21 -17.13
N LEU A 18 -9.21 8.39 -16.54
CA LEU A 18 -9.47 7.69 -15.28
C LEU A 18 -9.32 8.66 -14.11
N LYS A 19 -10.38 8.84 -13.32
CA LYS A 19 -10.37 9.66 -12.10
C LYS A 19 -9.89 8.81 -10.92
N LEU A 20 -8.64 9.01 -10.50
CA LEU A 20 -7.99 8.21 -9.47
C LEU A 20 -7.79 9.03 -8.18
N GLY A 21 -8.37 8.56 -7.08
CA GLY A 21 -8.14 9.12 -5.75
C GLY A 21 -6.87 8.53 -5.10
N LEU A 22 -5.95 9.40 -4.67
CA LEU A 22 -4.78 8.99 -3.89
C LEU A 22 -4.79 9.66 -2.51
N PRO A 23 -4.25 8.98 -1.47
CA PRO A 23 -4.31 9.47 -0.11
C PRO A 23 -3.46 10.74 0.07
N LYS A 24 -4.08 11.79 0.62
CA LYS A 24 -3.40 12.97 1.16
C LYS A 24 -3.15 12.79 2.66
N GLY A 25 -1.98 13.20 3.12
CA GLY A 25 -1.59 13.12 4.53
C GLY A 25 -0.52 12.06 4.78
N SER A 26 -0.66 11.25 5.81
CA SER A 26 0.39 10.34 6.28
C SER A 26 0.87 9.32 5.25
N LEU A 27 -0.01 8.82 4.38
CA LEU A 27 0.34 7.86 3.33
C LEU A 27 0.73 8.50 1.98
N GLN A 28 0.65 9.84 1.86
CA GLN A 28 0.86 10.52 0.57
C GLN A 28 2.24 10.21 -0.01
N GLU A 29 3.30 10.48 0.76
CA GLU A 29 4.68 10.35 0.30
C GLU A 29 5.00 8.90 -0.11
N ALA A 30 4.68 7.95 0.77
CA ALA A 30 4.86 6.52 0.47
C ALA A 30 4.09 6.08 -0.79
N THR A 31 2.85 6.58 -0.97
CA THR A 31 2.05 6.26 -2.16
C THR A 31 2.70 6.83 -3.43
N LEU A 32 3.12 8.10 -3.41
CA LEU A 32 3.75 8.72 -4.58
C LEU A 32 5.06 8.03 -4.97
N GLU A 33 5.85 7.60 -3.98
CA GLU A 33 7.07 6.80 -4.22
C GLU A 33 6.75 5.48 -4.95
N LYS A 34 5.70 4.76 -4.51
CA LYS A 34 5.27 3.51 -5.16
C LYS A 34 4.81 3.75 -6.60
N PHE A 35 4.06 4.86 -6.84
CA PHE A 35 3.65 5.25 -8.19
C PHE A 35 4.86 5.59 -9.07
N ALA A 36 5.86 6.30 -8.55
CA ALA A 36 7.08 6.60 -9.29
C ALA A 36 7.84 5.31 -9.69
N LYS A 37 8.02 4.37 -8.77
CA LYS A 37 8.61 3.05 -9.06
C LYS A 37 7.75 2.23 -10.04
N ALA A 38 6.43 2.38 -9.99
CA ALA A 38 5.51 1.76 -10.92
C ALA A 38 5.55 2.39 -12.32
N GLY A 39 6.12 3.59 -12.48
CA GLY A 39 6.35 4.26 -13.76
C GLY A 39 5.51 5.51 -13.99
N TRP A 40 4.82 6.04 -12.97
CA TRP A 40 4.08 7.30 -13.05
C TRP A 40 4.74 8.39 -12.19
N ASN A 41 5.20 9.46 -12.82
CA ASN A 41 5.77 10.61 -12.13
C ASN A 41 4.65 11.60 -11.78
N ILE A 42 4.35 11.69 -10.48
CA ILE A 42 3.30 12.54 -9.95
C ILE A 42 3.94 13.74 -9.26
N THR A 43 3.71 14.95 -9.78
CA THR A 43 4.24 16.19 -9.22
C THR A 43 3.16 16.94 -8.47
N VAL A 44 3.38 17.12 -7.16
CA VAL A 44 2.44 17.80 -6.27
C VAL A 44 2.88 19.23 -6.05
N SER A 45 2.05 20.22 -6.41
CA SER A 45 2.26 21.59 -6.00
C SER A 45 1.68 21.84 -4.61
N SER A 46 2.29 22.77 -3.85
CA SER A 46 1.90 23.03 -2.45
C SER A 46 0.43 23.43 -2.23
N ARG A 47 -0.25 23.90 -3.28
CA ARG A 47 -1.61 24.43 -3.21
C ARG A 47 -2.65 23.64 -4.00
N SER A 48 -2.22 22.60 -4.76
CA SER A 48 -3.14 21.84 -5.61
C SER A 48 -3.50 20.49 -4.98
N TYR A 49 -4.77 20.15 -5.09
CA TYR A 49 -5.30 18.80 -4.81
C TYR A 49 -5.38 17.94 -6.09
N GLU A 50 -5.06 18.54 -7.25
CA GLU A 50 -4.96 17.89 -8.54
C GLU A 50 -3.49 17.96 -8.99
N PRO A 51 -2.66 16.97 -8.63
CA PRO A 51 -1.26 16.93 -9.04
C PRO A 51 -1.15 16.68 -10.55
N TYR A 52 -0.05 17.15 -11.12
CA TYR A 52 0.33 16.75 -12.47
C TYR A 52 0.80 15.30 -12.47
N VAL A 53 0.44 14.55 -13.51
CA VAL A 53 0.94 13.20 -13.79
C VAL A 53 1.35 13.13 -15.27
N ASP A 54 2.42 12.39 -15.56
CA ASP A 54 2.98 12.20 -16.91
C ASP A 54 2.15 11.24 -17.80
N ASP A 55 0.98 10.81 -17.34
CA ASP A 55 0.03 10.01 -18.10
C ASP A 55 -1.23 10.84 -18.42
N PRO A 56 -1.48 11.22 -19.69
CA PRO A 56 -2.62 12.06 -20.05
C PRO A 56 -3.98 11.39 -19.85
N GLU A 57 -4.02 10.08 -19.69
CA GLU A 57 -5.23 9.30 -19.41
C GLU A 57 -5.57 9.22 -17.93
N LEU A 58 -4.73 9.78 -17.04
CA LEU A 58 -5.00 9.84 -15.60
C LEU A 58 -5.38 11.24 -15.17
N GLN A 59 -6.39 11.33 -14.30
CA GLN A 59 -6.71 12.52 -13.52
C GLN A 59 -6.65 12.15 -12.04
N ILE A 60 -5.58 12.58 -11.37
CA ILE A 60 -5.36 12.25 -9.96
C ILE A 60 -5.97 13.33 -9.07
N ARG A 61 -6.58 12.89 -7.96
CA ARG A 61 -7.07 13.74 -6.88
C ARG A 61 -6.48 13.30 -5.56
N LEU A 62 -5.84 14.24 -4.84
CA LEU A 62 -5.34 14.02 -3.49
C LEU A 62 -6.46 14.29 -2.49
N ILE A 63 -6.91 13.23 -1.84
CA ILE A 63 -8.05 13.24 -0.91
C ILE A 63 -7.64 12.51 0.37
N ARG A 64 -8.23 12.85 1.51
CA ARG A 64 -7.99 12.10 2.74
C ARG A 64 -8.36 10.63 2.54
N ALA A 65 -7.50 9.70 3.01
CA ALA A 65 -7.76 8.27 2.90
C ALA A 65 -9.13 7.87 3.47
N GLN A 66 -9.56 8.56 4.54
CA GLN A 66 -10.85 8.41 5.21
C GLN A 66 -12.06 8.59 4.27
N GLU A 67 -11.92 9.37 3.20
CA GLU A 67 -13.02 9.76 2.32
C GLU A 67 -13.01 9.02 0.97
N ILE A 68 -11.84 8.52 0.52
CA ILE A 68 -11.66 7.96 -0.83
C ILE A 68 -12.67 6.84 -1.10
N GLY A 69 -12.80 5.86 -0.19
CA GLY A 69 -13.73 4.74 -0.38
C GLY A 69 -15.17 5.19 -0.63
N ARG A 70 -15.61 6.22 0.10
CA ARG A 70 -16.94 6.82 -0.07
C ARG A 70 -17.09 7.51 -1.43
N TYR A 71 -16.08 8.28 -1.87
CA TYR A 71 -16.15 8.96 -3.17
C TYR A 71 -16.08 8.00 -4.35
N VAL A 72 -15.37 6.86 -4.18
CA VAL A 72 -15.41 5.77 -5.16
C VAL A 72 -16.80 5.12 -5.19
N ALA A 73 -17.39 4.81 -4.04
CA ALA A 73 -18.74 4.23 -3.97
C ALA A 73 -19.79 5.13 -4.64
N LEU A 74 -19.70 6.45 -4.42
CA LEU A 74 -20.60 7.46 -5.00
C LEU A 74 -20.34 7.76 -6.50
N GLY A 75 -19.25 7.23 -7.10
CA GLY A 75 -18.91 7.47 -8.51
C GLY A 75 -18.28 8.83 -8.82
N TYR A 76 -17.84 9.58 -7.81
CA TYR A 76 -17.03 10.80 -8.04
C TYR A 76 -15.61 10.46 -8.48
N LEU A 77 -15.13 9.30 -8.07
CA LEU A 77 -13.88 8.68 -8.50
C LEU A 77 -14.18 7.35 -9.18
N ASP A 78 -13.44 7.03 -10.24
CA ASP A 78 -13.51 5.72 -10.90
C ASP A 78 -12.80 4.66 -10.08
N ALA A 79 -11.68 5.05 -9.44
CA ALA A 79 -10.90 4.20 -8.53
C ALA A 79 -10.21 5.05 -7.46
N GLY A 80 -9.70 4.38 -6.40
CA GLY A 80 -8.93 5.06 -5.39
C GLY A 80 -8.16 4.11 -4.47
N LEU A 81 -7.06 4.60 -3.93
CA LEU A 81 -6.24 3.89 -2.96
C LEU A 81 -6.58 4.36 -1.54
N THR A 82 -7.06 3.45 -0.70
CA THR A 82 -7.46 3.75 0.68
C THR A 82 -7.17 2.57 1.60
N GLY A 83 -7.23 2.77 2.91
CA GLY A 83 -7.12 1.67 3.87
C GLY A 83 -8.41 0.83 3.91
N VAL A 84 -8.26 -0.48 4.13
CA VAL A 84 -9.42 -1.38 4.32
C VAL A 84 -10.25 -0.98 5.54
N ASP A 85 -9.63 -0.40 6.55
CA ASP A 85 -10.27 0.19 7.73
C ASP A 85 -11.29 1.27 7.36
N TRP A 86 -10.94 2.19 6.45
CA TRP A 86 -11.83 3.25 6.00
C TRP A 86 -12.97 2.73 5.12
N ILE A 87 -12.75 1.66 4.36
CA ILE A 87 -13.82 0.98 3.63
C ILE A 87 -14.85 0.43 4.63
N HIS A 88 -14.36 -0.20 5.70
CA HIS A 88 -15.22 -0.72 6.76
C HIS A 88 -15.85 0.37 7.61
N GLU A 89 -15.08 1.42 8.02
CA GLU A 89 -15.62 2.52 8.81
C GLU A 89 -16.80 3.19 8.12
N ASN A 90 -16.63 3.50 6.83
CA ASN A 90 -17.66 4.12 6.00
C ASN A 90 -18.81 3.17 5.61
N GLY A 91 -18.69 1.86 5.87
CA GLY A 91 -19.71 0.88 5.53
C GLY A 91 -19.88 0.63 4.02
N VAL A 92 -18.88 0.97 3.20
CA VAL A 92 -18.99 0.91 1.73
C VAL A 92 -18.38 -0.36 1.11
N ALA A 93 -18.02 -1.36 1.91
CA ALA A 93 -17.42 -2.61 1.41
C ALA A 93 -18.32 -3.32 0.37
N GLY A 94 -19.66 -3.21 0.51
CA GLY A 94 -20.62 -3.74 -0.45
C GLY A 94 -20.80 -2.89 -1.70
N ASP A 95 -20.29 -1.64 -1.74
CA ASP A 95 -20.57 -0.66 -2.80
C ASP A 95 -19.38 -0.43 -3.74
N VAL A 96 -18.20 -0.91 -3.38
CA VAL A 96 -16.99 -0.84 -4.20
C VAL A 96 -16.57 -2.22 -4.69
N HIS A 97 -15.74 -2.27 -5.73
CA HIS A 97 -15.03 -3.45 -6.19
C HIS A 97 -13.59 -3.38 -5.71
N GLU A 98 -13.14 -4.35 -4.90
CA GLU A 98 -11.75 -4.45 -4.46
C GLU A 98 -10.90 -5.05 -5.58
N VAL A 99 -9.90 -4.30 -6.04
CA VAL A 99 -9.02 -4.68 -7.15
C VAL A 99 -7.74 -5.35 -6.64
N GLY A 100 -7.18 -4.84 -5.53
CA GLY A 100 -5.96 -5.41 -4.98
C GLY A 100 -5.58 -4.86 -3.61
N GLU A 101 -4.81 -5.67 -2.90
CA GLU A 101 -4.20 -5.35 -1.62
C GLU A 101 -2.73 -4.99 -1.80
N PHE A 102 -2.28 -3.99 -1.04
CA PHE A 102 -0.90 -3.52 -1.06
C PHE A 102 -0.38 -3.41 0.37
N VAL A 103 0.71 -4.12 0.67
CA VAL A 103 1.26 -4.12 2.02
C VAL A 103 2.35 -3.08 2.14
N PHE A 104 1.97 -1.87 2.53
CA PHE A 104 2.87 -0.80 2.92
C PHE A 104 2.17 0.16 3.89
N SER A 105 2.95 0.89 4.67
CA SER A 105 2.49 1.91 5.61
C SER A 105 3.34 3.17 5.48
N LYS A 106 3.19 4.12 6.38
CA LYS A 106 3.93 5.39 6.34
C LYS A 106 5.44 5.19 6.43
N ALA A 107 5.89 4.30 7.31
CA ALA A 107 7.31 4.14 7.63
C ALA A 107 7.83 2.71 7.43
N THR A 108 6.94 1.74 7.34
CA THR A 108 7.32 0.33 7.26
C THR A 108 6.56 -0.40 6.15
N ARG A 109 6.92 -1.66 5.93
CA ARG A 109 6.18 -2.59 5.06
C ARG A 109 5.22 -3.47 5.85
N GLN A 110 4.92 -3.09 7.10
CA GLN A 110 3.99 -3.84 7.93
C GLN A 110 2.58 -3.26 7.81
N PRO A 111 1.54 -4.09 7.95
CA PRO A 111 0.18 -3.61 8.11
C PRO A 111 0.06 -2.70 9.34
N THR A 112 -0.82 -1.72 9.29
CA THR A 112 -1.25 -0.98 10.47
C THR A 112 -2.29 -1.78 11.24
N ARG A 113 -2.44 -1.49 12.53
CA ARG A 113 -3.44 -2.12 13.40
C ARG A 113 -4.24 -1.07 14.13
N TRP A 114 -5.55 -1.22 14.14
CA TRP A 114 -6.43 -0.52 15.06
C TRP A 114 -6.50 -1.30 16.35
N VAL A 115 -6.05 -0.69 17.43
CA VAL A 115 -5.89 -1.35 18.72
C VAL A 115 -6.67 -0.63 19.82
N LEU A 116 -7.24 -1.41 20.73
CA LEU A 116 -7.73 -0.92 22.01
C LEU A 116 -6.53 -0.69 22.91
N ALA A 117 -6.35 0.54 23.38
CA ALA A 117 -5.30 0.89 24.31
C ALA A 117 -5.85 1.63 25.53
N VAL A 118 -5.21 1.43 26.67
CA VAL A 118 -5.57 2.02 27.96
C VAL A 118 -4.31 2.50 28.68
N PRO A 119 -4.40 3.41 29.65
CA PRO A 119 -3.29 3.73 30.53
C PRO A 119 -2.65 2.48 31.16
N GLU A 120 -1.33 2.47 31.34
CA GLU A 120 -0.60 1.32 31.90
C GLU A 120 -1.17 0.88 33.24
N GLU A 121 -1.56 1.86 34.08
CA GLU A 121 -2.16 1.68 35.40
C GLU A 121 -3.63 1.25 35.41
N SER A 122 -4.32 1.30 34.24
CA SER A 122 -5.75 0.95 34.16
C SER A 122 -6.03 -0.48 34.58
N GLU A 123 -7.17 -0.70 35.23
CA GLU A 123 -7.66 -2.04 35.59
C GLU A 123 -8.29 -2.80 34.42
N ILE A 124 -8.58 -2.14 33.30
CA ILE A 124 -9.15 -2.76 32.08
C ILE A 124 -8.13 -3.73 31.50
N ARG A 125 -8.42 -5.03 31.51
CA ARG A 125 -7.57 -6.12 30.97
C ARG A 125 -8.13 -6.77 29.73
N THR A 126 -9.44 -6.75 29.57
CA THR A 126 -10.16 -7.39 28.49
C THR A 126 -11.23 -6.45 27.93
N VAL A 127 -11.79 -6.81 26.76
CA VAL A 127 -12.90 -6.04 26.17
C VAL A 127 -14.12 -6.01 27.08
N LYS A 128 -14.33 -7.01 27.95
CA LYS A 128 -15.48 -7.07 28.87
C LYS A 128 -15.43 -5.98 29.95
N ASP A 129 -14.24 -5.53 30.31
CA ASP A 129 -14.05 -4.50 31.31
C ASP A 129 -14.42 -3.10 30.79
N LEU A 130 -14.76 -2.98 29.51
CA LEU A 130 -15.23 -1.74 28.88
C LEU A 130 -16.73 -1.48 29.11
N GLU A 131 -17.48 -2.36 29.78
CA GLU A 131 -18.91 -2.12 30.04
C GLU A 131 -19.12 -0.80 30.78
N GLY A 132 -19.92 0.11 30.23
CA GLY A 132 -20.19 1.44 30.76
C GLY A 132 -19.03 2.45 30.68
N LYS A 133 -17.92 2.09 30.04
CA LYS A 133 -16.72 2.93 29.89
C LYS A 133 -16.80 3.88 28.70
N ARG A 134 -15.95 4.92 28.70
CA ARG A 134 -15.83 5.90 27.61
C ARG A 134 -14.61 5.60 26.76
N ILE A 135 -14.81 5.59 25.42
CA ILE A 135 -13.77 5.27 24.43
C ILE A 135 -13.71 6.39 23.41
N ALA A 136 -12.52 6.98 23.22
CA ALA A 136 -12.28 7.95 22.16
C ALA A 136 -11.61 7.30 20.94
N THR A 137 -12.07 7.62 19.74
CA THR A 137 -11.54 7.04 18.50
C THR A 137 -11.92 7.84 17.26
N GLU A 138 -11.10 7.75 16.21
CA GLU A 138 -11.45 8.25 14.86
C GLU A 138 -12.41 7.28 14.12
N VAL A 139 -12.39 5.98 14.46
CA VAL A 139 -13.17 4.91 13.82
C VAL A 139 -14.38 4.48 14.67
N VAL A 140 -15.31 5.41 14.87
CA VAL A 140 -16.47 5.23 15.75
C VAL A 140 -17.36 4.07 15.32
N GLY A 141 -17.63 3.98 14.02
CA GLY A 141 -18.51 2.95 13.45
C GLY A 141 -17.91 1.55 13.61
N MET A 142 -16.64 1.38 13.32
CA MET A 142 -15.91 0.12 13.48
C MET A 142 -15.84 -0.29 14.95
N THR A 143 -15.52 0.64 15.85
CA THR A 143 -15.45 0.40 17.30
C THR A 143 -16.80 -0.03 17.86
N ARG A 144 -17.90 0.63 17.49
CA ARG A 144 -19.25 0.24 17.91
C ARG A 144 -19.65 -1.13 17.38
N ARG A 145 -19.28 -1.50 16.14
CA ARG A 145 -19.55 -2.84 15.60
C ARG A 145 -18.76 -3.91 16.35
N TRP A 146 -17.49 -3.62 16.65
CA TRP A 146 -16.62 -4.51 17.41
C TRP A 146 -17.13 -4.75 18.83
N LEU A 147 -17.51 -3.69 19.57
CA LEU A 147 -18.11 -3.81 20.90
C LEU A 147 -19.39 -4.65 20.90
N ARG A 148 -20.28 -4.43 19.94
CA ARG A 148 -21.49 -5.24 19.78
C ARG A 148 -21.20 -6.72 19.57
N LYS A 149 -20.19 -7.04 18.76
CA LYS A 149 -19.76 -8.44 18.55
C LYS A 149 -19.29 -9.10 19.84
N HIS A 150 -18.74 -8.32 20.78
CA HIS A 150 -18.31 -8.80 22.11
C HIS A 150 -19.41 -8.72 23.17
N GLY A 151 -20.60 -8.18 22.83
CA GLY A 151 -21.71 -8.00 23.74
C GLY A 151 -21.40 -6.99 24.85
N VAL A 152 -20.66 -5.93 24.55
CA VAL A 152 -20.26 -4.86 25.47
C VAL A 152 -20.91 -3.55 25.06
N LYS A 153 -21.43 -2.80 26.05
CA LYS A 153 -22.00 -1.47 25.88
C LYS A 153 -21.06 -0.45 26.49
N ALA A 154 -20.43 0.38 25.64
CA ALA A 154 -19.57 1.48 26.02
C ALA A 154 -19.96 2.76 25.28
N GLU A 155 -19.64 3.90 25.84
CA GLU A 155 -19.80 5.19 25.20
C GLU A 155 -18.62 5.42 24.24
N VAL A 156 -18.91 5.55 22.94
CA VAL A 156 -17.86 5.76 21.92
C VAL A 156 -18.02 7.17 21.35
N GLU A 157 -17.00 8.00 21.57
CA GLU A 157 -16.93 9.38 21.09
C GLU A 157 -15.90 9.54 19.97
N PHE A 158 -16.19 10.49 19.07
CA PHE A 158 -15.26 10.83 17.98
C PHE A 158 -14.07 11.66 18.52
N SER A 159 -12.87 11.28 18.09
CA SER A 159 -11.63 11.97 18.44
C SER A 159 -10.79 12.22 17.19
N TRP A 160 -10.52 13.49 16.90
CA TRP A 160 -9.68 13.87 15.77
C TRP A 160 -8.27 14.22 16.25
N GLY A 161 -7.34 13.25 16.10
CA GLY A 161 -5.93 13.44 16.44
C GLY A 161 -5.66 13.59 17.94
N ALA A 162 -4.39 13.40 18.32
CA ALA A 162 -3.92 13.42 19.71
C ALA A 162 -4.78 12.56 20.65
N THR A 163 -5.25 11.42 20.14
CA THR A 163 -6.17 10.54 20.88
C THR A 163 -5.49 9.94 22.10
N GLU A 164 -4.18 9.68 22.02
CA GLU A 164 -3.38 9.10 23.09
C GLU A 164 -3.39 9.95 24.37
N VAL A 165 -3.43 11.28 24.24
CA VAL A 165 -3.46 12.19 25.40
C VAL A 165 -4.79 12.09 26.15
N LYS A 166 -5.90 11.84 25.45
CA LYS A 166 -7.24 11.78 26.03
C LYS A 166 -7.44 10.59 26.97
N ALA A 167 -6.74 9.49 26.74
CA ALA A 167 -6.86 8.27 27.54
C ALA A 167 -6.52 8.43 29.02
N ARG A 168 -5.89 9.53 29.41
CA ARG A 168 -5.50 9.77 30.82
C ARG A 168 -6.45 10.68 31.56
N GLU A 169 -7.10 11.59 30.85
CA GLU A 169 -7.82 12.68 31.48
C GLU A 169 -9.30 12.70 31.15
N LEU A 170 -9.69 12.21 29.96
CA LEU A 170 -11.03 12.41 29.43
C LEU A 170 -11.82 11.13 29.21
N VAL A 171 -11.14 10.02 28.91
CA VAL A 171 -11.76 8.73 28.59
C VAL A 171 -11.02 7.58 29.27
N ASP A 172 -11.70 6.43 29.43
CA ASP A 172 -11.12 5.23 30.06
C ASP A 172 -10.22 4.44 29.10
N ALA A 173 -10.48 4.54 27.80
CA ALA A 173 -9.76 3.80 26.76
C ALA A 173 -9.77 4.58 25.45
N ILE A 174 -8.89 4.20 24.53
CA ILE A 174 -8.88 4.68 23.16
C ILE A 174 -8.85 3.51 22.18
N VAL A 175 -9.37 3.74 20.99
CA VAL A 175 -9.07 2.91 19.83
C VAL A 175 -8.31 3.76 18.83
N ASP A 176 -7.07 3.39 18.57
CA ASP A 176 -6.16 4.17 17.72
C ASP A 176 -5.35 3.28 16.78
N VAL A 177 -4.84 3.88 15.68
CA VAL A 177 -4.04 3.19 14.69
C VAL A 177 -2.56 3.17 15.09
N THR A 178 -1.90 2.03 14.91
CA THR A 178 -0.47 1.92 15.16
C THR A 178 0.20 0.95 14.20
N GLU A 179 1.45 1.22 13.86
CA GLU A 179 2.35 0.27 13.16
C GLU A 179 3.15 -0.52 14.20
N THR A 180 3.94 0.16 15.02
CA THR A 180 4.90 -0.43 15.95
C THR A 180 4.51 -0.32 17.43
N GLY A 181 3.46 0.42 17.74
CA GLY A 181 3.06 0.74 19.10
C GLY A 181 3.94 1.77 19.81
N SER A 182 4.88 2.40 19.11
CA SER A 182 5.83 3.33 19.72
C SER A 182 5.17 4.59 20.32
N SER A 183 4.19 5.19 19.61
CA SER A 183 3.43 6.35 20.08
C SER A 183 2.64 6.00 21.35
N LEU A 184 1.98 4.85 21.37
CA LEU A 184 1.24 4.39 22.55
C LEU A 184 2.15 4.22 23.76
N ARG A 185 3.29 3.54 23.60
CA ARG A 185 4.28 3.38 24.70
C ARG A 185 4.85 4.71 25.19
N ALA A 186 5.17 5.63 24.26
CA ALA A 186 5.65 6.96 24.62
C ALA A 186 4.63 7.75 25.48
N ASN A 187 3.33 7.48 25.27
CA ASN A 187 2.23 8.07 26.05
C ASN A 187 1.80 7.19 27.24
N LYS A 188 2.60 6.18 27.64
CA LYS A 188 2.32 5.26 28.76
C LYS A 188 0.96 4.55 28.60
N LEU A 189 0.67 4.10 27.39
CA LEU A 189 -0.50 3.30 27.06
C LEU A 189 -0.06 1.88 26.72
N ARG A 190 -0.84 0.90 27.18
CA ARG A 190 -0.69 -0.50 26.81
C ARG A 190 -1.83 -0.94 25.90
N ILE A 191 -1.51 -1.81 24.96
CA ILE A 191 -2.50 -2.44 24.08
C ILE A 191 -3.20 -3.56 24.84
N VAL A 192 -4.52 -3.57 24.78
CA VAL A 192 -5.39 -4.60 25.37
C VAL A 192 -5.82 -5.61 24.32
N ASP A 193 -6.22 -5.11 23.13
CA ASP A 193 -6.71 -5.95 22.05
C ASP A 193 -6.48 -5.28 20.68
N THR A 194 -6.61 -6.05 19.61
CA THR A 194 -6.55 -5.57 18.22
C THR A 194 -7.92 -5.73 17.56
N LEU A 195 -8.52 -4.62 17.15
CA LEU A 195 -9.82 -4.58 16.49
C LEU A 195 -9.72 -5.03 15.04
N MET A 196 -8.68 -4.54 14.35
CA MET A 196 -8.51 -4.76 12.92
C MET A 196 -7.05 -4.58 12.49
N VAL A 197 -6.63 -5.41 11.55
CA VAL A 197 -5.39 -5.20 10.77
C VAL A 197 -5.79 -4.50 9.47
N SER A 198 -5.10 -3.42 9.11
CA SER A 198 -5.40 -2.62 7.92
C SER A 198 -4.20 -2.52 6.99
N THR A 199 -4.51 -2.67 5.71
CA THR A 199 -3.59 -2.47 4.59
C THR A 199 -4.24 -1.58 3.54
N PRO A 200 -3.48 -0.83 2.74
CA PRO A 200 -3.99 -0.14 1.57
C PRO A 200 -4.67 -1.07 0.56
N ARG A 201 -5.80 -0.61 0.04
CA ARG A 201 -6.59 -1.28 -1.01
C ARG A 201 -6.78 -0.34 -2.19
N LEU A 202 -6.60 -0.85 -3.40
CA LEU A 202 -7.12 -0.20 -4.60
C LEU A 202 -8.54 -0.68 -4.81
N VAL A 203 -9.48 0.26 -4.78
CA VAL A 203 -10.90 -0.02 -4.99
C VAL A 203 -11.41 0.72 -6.22
N ALA A 204 -12.39 0.15 -6.90
CA ALA A 204 -13.02 0.72 -8.08
C ALA A 204 -14.52 0.93 -7.85
N ASN A 205 -15.09 1.95 -8.49
CA ASN A 205 -16.53 2.12 -8.58
C ASN A 205 -17.13 0.97 -9.38
N LYS A 206 -18.21 0.35 -8.90
CA LYS A 206 -18.81 -0.82 -9.54
C LYS A 206 -19.37 -0.56 -10.95
N ALA A 207 -19.87 0.66 -11.21
CA ALA A 207 -20.35 1.03 -12.54
C ALA A 207 -19.17 1.30 -13.48
N ALA A 208 -18.16 2.05 -13.03
CA ALA A 208 -16.94 2.32 -13.79
C ALA A 208 -16.19 1.01 -14.14
N TRP A 209 -16.15 0.05 -13.23
CA TRP A 209 -15.53 -1.27 -13.45
C TRP A 209 -16.13 -2.06 -14.60
N LYS A 210 -17.39 -1.80 -15.00
CA LYS A 210 -18.03 -2.43 -16.16
C LYS A 210 -17.51 -1.88 -17.47
N ASN A 211 -16.87 -0.71 -17.49
CA ASN A 211 -16.24 -0.14 -18.68
C ASN A 211 -14.89 -0.84 -18.93
N PRO A 212 -14.70 -1.53 -20.08
CA PRO A 212 -13.49 -2.31 -20.35
C PRO A 212 -12.20 -1.48 -20.32
N TRP A 213 -12.24 -0.25 -20.83
CA TRP A 213 -11.09 0.65 -20.84
C TRP A 213 -10.69 1.06 -19.41
N ILE A 214 -11.65 1.50 -18.59
CA ILE A 214 -11.43 1.88 -17.19
C ILE A 214 -10.88 0.69 -16.41
N ARG A 215 -11.51 -0.47 -16.56
CA ARG A 215 -11.09 -1.71 -15.90
C ARG A 215 -9.65 -2.06 -16.25
N SER A 216 -9.32 -2.12 -17.56
CA SER A 216 -7.95 -2.44 -18.02
C SER A 216 -6.91 -1.47 -17.46
N LYS A 217 -7.23 -0.16 -17.42
CA LYS A 217 -6.33 0.86 -16.86
C LYS A 217 -6.10 0.65 -15.36
N ILE A 218 -7.15 0.35 -14.59
CA ILE A 218 -7.05 0.07 -13.16
C ILE A 218 -6.27 -1.23 -12.90
N GLU A 219 -6.52 -2.30 -13.67
CA GLU A 219 -5.78 -3.56 -13.57
C GLU A 219 -4.29 -3.37 -13.86
N THR A 220 -3.95 -2.54 -14.85
CA THR A 220 -2.56 -2.17 -15.16
C THR A 220 -1.90 -1.42 -14.00
N ILE A 221 -2.61 -0.45 -13.41
CA ILE A 221 -2.10 0.26 -12.23
C ILE A 221 -1.86 -0.71 -11.07
N ALA A 222 -2.83 -1.59 -10.79
CA ALA A 222 -2.70 -2.58 -9.72
C ALA A 222 -1.50 -3.52 -9.94
N LEU A 223 -1.32 -4.02 -11.16
CA LEU A 223 -0.22 -4.91 -11.52
C LEU A 223 1.15 -4.24 -11.31
N LEU A 224 1.31 -3.02 -11.83
CA LEU A 224 2.59 -2.32 -11.77
C LEU A 224 2.92 -1.83 -10.36
N LEU A 225 1.91 -1.38 -9.58
CA LEU A 225 2.10 -1.06 -8.15
C LEU A 225 2.51 -2.29 -7.35
N LYS A 226 1.86 -3.43 -7.57
CA LYS A 226 2.23 -4.69 -6.92
C LYS A 226 3.67 -5.08 -7.26
N GLY A 227 4.04 -4.99 -8.53
CA GLY A 227 5.40 -5.24 -9.00
C GLY A 227 6.44 -4.30 -8.38
N ALA A 228 6.10 -3.02 -8.21
CA ALA A 228 6.98 -2.03 -7.57
C ALA A 228 7.18 -2.33 -6.06
N ILE A 229 6.12 -2.70 -5.35
CA ILE A 229 6.19 -3.06 -3.92
C ILE A 229 6.97 -4.36 -3.74
N GLU A 230 6.76 -5.35 -4.60
CA GLU A 230 7.47 -6.63 -4.56
C GLU A 230 8.98 -6.45 -4.80
N ALA A 231 9.36 -5.53 -5.68
CA ALA A 231 10.76 -5.24 -5.98
C ALA A 231 11.55 -4.60 -4.82
N GLU A 232 10.89 -4.04 -3.81
CA GLU A 232 11.57 -3.28 -2.75
C GLU A 232 12.45 -4.11 -1.83
N ILE A 233 12.18 -5.40 -1.70
CA ILE A 233 12.98 -6.34 -0.91
C ILE A 233 13.85 -7.24 -1.77
N LYS A 234 13.82 -7.04 -3.07
CA LYS A 234 14.51 -7.89 -4.03
C LYS A 234 15.58 -7.12 -4.78
N VAL A 235 16.62 -7.83 -5.11
CA VAL A 235 17.72 -7.35 -5.94
C VAL A 235 17.94 -8.28 -7.10
N GLY A 236 18.43 -7.73 -8.20
CA GLY A 236 19.04 -8.51 -9.26
C GLY A 236 20.47 -8.86 -8.86
N LEU A 237 20.81 -10.12 -8.99
CA LEU A 237 22.14 -10.62 -8.69
C LEU A 237 22.71 -11.28 -9.94
N LYS A 238 23.91 -10.86 -10.35
CA LYS A 238 24.65 -11.43 -11.47
C LYS A 238 26.04 -11.80 -11.02
N MET A 239 26.51 -12.98 -11.45
CA MET A 239 27.84 -13.48 -11.11
C MET A 239 28.37 -14.41 -12.19
N ASN A 240 29.68 -14.58 -12.25
CA ASN A 240 30.35 -15.56 -13.11
C ASN A 240 30.82 -16.73 -12.28
N ILE A 241 30.64 -17.96 -12.78
CA ILE A 241 31.05 -19.18 -12.08
C ILE A 241 31.58 -20.20 -13.07
N ARG A 242 32.46 -21.08 -12.61
CA ARG A 242 32.89 -22.23 -13.41
C ARG A 242 31.73 -23.22 -13.62
N GLU A 243 31.58 -23.73 -14.83
CA GLU A 243 30.51 -24.69 -15.16
C GLU A 243 30.44 -25.89 -14.20
N LYS A 244 31.60 -26.40 -13.76
CA LYS A 244 31.71 -27.54 -12.81
C LYS A 244 31.09 -27.23 -11.43
N ASP A 245 31.08 -25.97 -11.00
CA ASP A 245 30.63 -25.54 -9.68
C ASP A 245 29.16 -25.05 -9.72
N LEU A 246 28.60 -24.85 -10.93
CA LEU A 246 27.22 -24.38 -11.16
C LEU A 246 26.15 -25.22 -10.42
N PRO A 247 26.19 -26.57 -10.42
CA PRO A 247 25.16 -27.35 -9.71
C PRO A 247 25.07 -27.06 -8.22
N ASN A 248 26.21 -26.83 -7.56
CA ASN A 248 26.27 -26.49 -6.14
C ASN A 248 25.68 -25.11 -5.87
N LEU A 249 26.04 -24.13 -6.70
CA LEU A 249 25.45 -22.76 -6.63
C LEU A 249 23.92 -22.79 -6.79
N LEU A 250 23.42 -23.49 -7.81
CA LEU A 250 21.98 -23.58 -8.08
C LEU A 250 21.20 -24.26 -6.96
N GLN A 251 21.82 -25.18 -6.24
CA GLN A 251 21.21 -25.88 -5.11
C GLN A 251 21.12 -24.98 -3.86
N SER A 252 22.05 -24.06 -3.67
CA SER A 252 22.15 -23.21 -2.48
C SER A 252 21.42 -21.87 -2.62
N LEU A 253 21.33 -21.34 -3.86
CA LEU A 253 20.68 -20.05 -4.09
C LEU A 253 19.15 -20.16 -3.96
N PRO A 254 18.53 -19.50 -2.97
CA PRO A 254 17.08 -19.39 -2.88
C PRO A 254 16.57 -18.38 -3.91
N SER A 255 16.60 -18.78 -5.17
CA SER A 255 16.17 -17.92 -6.28
C SER A 255 14.65 -17.88 -6.44
N LEU A 256 14.13 -16.78 -6.94
CA LEU A 256 12.70 -16.56 -7.20
C LEU A 256 12.11 -17.59 -8.18
N ARG A 257 12.89 -17.95 -9.18
CA ARG A 257 12.65 -18.99 -10.22
C ARG A 257 14.01 -19.55 -10.61
N ASN A 258 14.01 -20.45 -11.58
CA ASN A 258 15.27 -20.93 -12.15
C ASN A 258 16.14 -19.75 -12.60
N PRO A 259 17.38 -19.62 -12.14
CA PRO A 259 18.30 -18.60 -12.60
C PRO A 259 18.53 -18.68 -14.11
N THR A 260 18.78 -17.54 -14.74
CA THR A 260 19.25 -17.51 -16.11
C THR A 260 20.73 -17.84 -16.15
N VAL A 261 21.10 -18.81 -16.98
CA VAL A 261 22.51 -19.23 -17.17
C VAL A 261 22.91 -18.95 -18.61
N SER A 262 24.02 -18.23 -18.80
CA SER A 262 24.54 -17.85 -20.13
C SER A 262 26.03 -18.20 -20.22
N GLY A 263 26.45 -18.79 -21.35
CA GLY A 263 27.88 -19.06 -21.61
C GLY A 263 28.68 -17.75 -21.69
N LEU A 264 29.91 -17.78 -21.18
CA LEU A 264 30.86 -16.69 -21.33
C LEU A 264 31.82 -16.96 -22.51
N SER A 265 32.51 -15.90 -22.99
CA SER A 265 33.54 -16.03 -24.00
C SER A 265 34.73 -16.91 -23.54
N GLN A 266 34.96 -17.00 -22.24
CA GLN A 266 35.92 -17.89 -21.64
C GLN A 266 35.32 -19.29 -21.48
N SER A 267 35.92 -20.27 -22.09
CA SER A 267 35.47 -21.68 -22.00
C SER A 267 35.49 -22.20 -20.56
N GLY A 268 34.44 -22.95 -20.19
CA GLY A 268 34.23 -23.50 -18.85
C GLY A 268 33.73 -22.50 -17.79
N TRP A 269 33.26 -21.32 -18.24
CA TRP A 269 32.65 -20.31 -17.40
C TRP A 269 31.27 -19.93 -17.89
N VAL A 270 30.37 -19.68 -16.96
CA VAL A 270 29.00 -19.21 -17.22
C VAL A 270 28.67 -17.99 -16.36
N ALA A 271 27.82 -17.13 -16.88
CA ALA A 271 27.15 -16.08 -16.10
C ALA A 271 25.84 -16.64 -15.55
N VAL A 272 25.58 -16.37 -14.29
CA VAL A 272 24.31 -16.68 -13.62
C VAL A 272 23.66 -15.37 -13.24
N GLU A 273 22.38 -15.21 -13.62
CA GLU A 273 21.57 -14.05 -13.25
C GLU A 273 20.29 -14.51 -12.57
N THR A 274 19.98 -13.92 -11.43
CA THR A 274 18.81 -14.29 -10.62
C THR A 274 18.23 -13.06 -9.89
N ILE A 275 17.00 -13.22 -9.39
CA ILE A 275 16.37 -12.30 -8.48
C ILE A 275 16.25 -12.97 -7.12
N ILE A 276 16.67 -12.27 -6.07
CA ILE A 276 16.76 -12.79 -4.71
C ILE A 276 16.37 -11.71 -3.70
N ASP A 277 15.96 -12.11 -2.51
CA ASP A 277 15.70 -11.16 -1.43
C ASP A 277 17.01 -10.56 -0.90
N GLU A 278 17.08 -9.23 -0.80
CA GLU A 278 18.30 -8.50 -0.37
C GLU A 278 18.87 -9.00 0.97
N PRO A 279 18.06 -9.28 2.03
CA PRO A 279 18.60 -9.81 3.27
C PRO A 279 19.37 -11.15 3.09
N VAL A 280 18.94 -11.98 2.16
CA VAL A 280 19.61 -13.26 1.86
C VAL A 280 20.97 -13.01 1.22
N VAL A 281 21.08 -12.04 0.33
CA VAL A 281 22.36 -11.66 -0.28
C VAL A 281 23.34 -11.23 0.80
N ARG A 282 22.93 -10.32 1.67
CA ARG A 282 23.75 -9.78 2.75
C ARG A 282 24.22 -10.87 3.73
N GLU A 283 23.38 -11.86 4.04
CA GLU A 283 23.67 -12.89 5.01
C GLU A 283 24.50 -14.05 4.44
N ARG A 284 24.34 -14.40 3.18
CA ARG A 284 24.81 -15.68 2.63
C ARG A 284 25.71 -15.58 1.40
N ILE A 285 25.73 -14.45 0.68
CA ILE A 285 26.38 -14.40 -0.64
C ILE A 285 27.87 -14.79 -0.60
N PHE A 286 28.58 -14.48 0.47
CA PHE A 286 29.99 -14.79 0.60
C PHE A 286 30.26 -16.24 0.98
N ASP A 287 29.35 -16.88 1.72
CA ASP A 287 29.48 -18.26 2.17
C ASP A 287 29.04 -19.25 1.08
N ASP A 288 27.98 -18.90 0.33
CA ASP A 288 27.33 -19.77 -0.65
C ASP A 288 27.78 -19.51 -2.10
N ALA A 289 28.73 -18.58 -2.31
CA ALA A 289 29.17 -18.18 -3.67
C ALA A 289 29.93 -19.27 -4.44
N PHE A 290 30.37 -20.36 -3.81
CA PHE A 290 31.03 -21.55 -4.43
C PHE A 290 32.14 -21.17 -5.42
N GLY A 291 32.90 -20.10 -5.17
CA GLY A 291 33.95 -19.62 -6.07
C GLY A 291 33.42 -18.79 -7.23
N ALA A 292 32.21 -18.23 -7.11
CA ALA A 292 31.72 -17.23 -8.05
C ALA A 292 32.55 -15.94 -7.98
N GLU A 293 32.73 -15.32 -9.13
CA GLU A 293 33.51 -14.10 -9.30
C GLU A 293 32.66 -13.01 -9.97
N GLY A 294 33.07 -11.73 -9.81
CA GLY A 294 32.39 -10.61 -10.46
C GLY A 294 30.93 -10.49 -10.05
N ILE A 295 30.64 -10.68 -8.75
CA ILE A 295 29.29 -10.59 -8.20
C ILE A 295 28.82 -9.14 -8.25
N ILE A 296 27.69 -8.90 -8.91
CA ILE A 296 27.06 -7.59 -9.07
C ILE A 296 25.66 -7.67 -8.52
N GLU A 297 25.33 -6.80 -7.57
CA GLU A 297 23.99 -6.54 -7.08
C GLU A 297 23.45 -5.24 -7.70
N TYR A 298 22.18 -5.26 -8.12
CA TYR A 298 21.54 -4.06 -8.65
C TYR A 298 20.07 -3.98 -8.21
N PRO A 299 19.55 -2.75 -7.95
CA PRO A 299 18.18 -2.54 -7.52
C PRO A 299 17.21 -2.81 -8.65
N LEU A 300 16.01 -3.25 -8.29
CA LEU A 300 14.90 -3.51 -9.20
C LEU A 300 13.83 -2.43 -9.05
N ASN A 301 13.30 -1.94 -10.17
CA ASN A 301 12.16 -1.03 -10.14
C ASN A 301 10.84 -1.78 -9.95
N LYS A 302 10.67 -2.90 -10.65
CA LYS A 302 9.46 -3.71 -10.63
C LYS A 302 9.80 -5.19 -10.84
N VAL A 303 9.06 -6.05 -10.16
CA VAL A 303 9.05 -7.50 -10.42
C VAL A 303 7.61 -7.92 -10.69
N VAL A 304 7.32 -8.40 -11.90
CA VAL A 304 5.99 -8.86 -12.30
C VAL A 304 6.10 -10.36 -12.62
N TYR A 305 5.20 -11.17 -12.03
CA TYR A 305 5.19 -12.64 -12.17
C TYR A 305 4.17 -13.09 -13.20
#